data_9e5d658fa4437645e8e7876d113b7f3f
#
_entry.id   9e5d658fa4437645e8e7876d113b7f3f
#
_cell.length_a   1.000
_cell.length_b   1.000
_cell.length_c   1.000
_cell.angle_alpha   90.00
_cell.angle_beta   90.00
_cell.angle_gamma   90.00
#
_symmetry.space_group_name_H-M   'P 1'
#
loop_
_entity.id
_entity.type
_entity.pdbx_description
1 polymer ?
#
loop_
_entity_poly.entity_id
_entity_poly.type
_entity_poly.pdbx_seq_one_letter_code
_entity_poly.pdbx_strand_id
1 'polypeptide(L)'
;MAASAAFYDAVLAPLGGKRIMDFGVAIGYGMPGHPDFWIGRHETGEGFRESHLAFSAPSRDAVQAFFEAAGGLGAEVLHEPRVWPEYHENYYGAFVRDPDGNNVEAVCHLPE
;
A
#
# COMPACT_ATOMS: atom_id res chain seq x y z
N MET A 1 7.18 13.91 2.53
CA MET A 1 6.24 13.73 1.40
C MET A 1 6.87 13.05 0.18
N ALA A 2 8.06 13.48 -0.24
CA ALA A 2 8.66 12.90 -1.46
C ALA A 2 8.89 11.38 -1.36
N ALA A 3 9.39 10.90 -0.23
CA ALA A 3 9.63 9.45 -0.04
C ALA A 3 8.31 8.68 0.01
N SER A 4 7.30 9.22 0.68
CA SER A 4 5.98 8.58 0.75
C SER A 4 5.31 8.58 -0.62
N ALA A 5 5.41 9.67 -1.38
CA ALA A 5 4.87 9.74 -2.73
C ALA A 5 5.54 8.71 -3.64
N ALA A 6 6.86 8.59 -3.61
CA ALA A 6 7.58 7.59 -4.40
C ALA A 6 7.14 6.16 -4.02
N PHE A 7 6.97 5.90 -2.73
CA PHE A 7 6.53 4.60 -2.25
C PHE A 7 5.13 4.24 -2.78
N TYR A 8 4.14 5.13 -2.56
CA TYR A 8 2.76 4.83 -2.96
C TYR A 8 2.57 4.85 -4.48
N ASP A 9 3.31 5.70 -5.22
CA ASP A 9 3.31 5.64 -6.69
C ASP A 9 3.71 4.24 -7.16
N ALA A 10 4.74 3.67 -6.55
CA ALA A 10 5.30 2.39 -6.98
C ALA A 10 4.42 1.21 -6.57
N VAL A 11 3.96 1.16 -5.31
CA VAL A 11 3.28 -0.02 -4.79
C VAL A 11 1.81 -0.08 -5.16
N LEU A 12 1.16 1.07 -5.40
CA LEU A 12 -0.26 1.09 -5.76
C LEU A 12 -0.48 0.86 -7.25
N ALA A 13 0.50 1.12 -8.09
CA ALA A 13 0.37 0.89 -9.53
C ALA A 13 -0.05 -0.56 -9.87
N PRO A 14 0.57 -1.60 -9.30
CA PRO A 14 0.14 -2.98 -9.57
C PRO A 14 -1.29 -3.27 -9.10
N LEU A 15 -1.82 -2.47 -8.18
CA LEU A 15 -3.18 -2.64 -7.65
C LEU A 15 -4.21 -1.83 -8.43
N GLY A 16 -3.77 -1.09 -9.46
CA GLY A 16 -4.63 -0.25 -10.27
C GLY A 16 -4.78 1.17 -9.76
N GLY A 17 -4.06 1.53 -8.70
CA GLY A 17 -4.11 2.86 -8.13
C GLY A 17 -3.03 3.76 -8.69
N LYS A 18 -3.34 5.03 -8.85
CA LYS A 18 -2.37 6.00 -9.31
C LYS A 18 -2.67 7.36 -8.69
N ARG A 19 -1.69 8.24 -8.76
CA ARG A 19 -1.84 9.61 -8.28
C ARG A 19 -2.86 10.32 -9.16
N ILE A 20 -3.92 10.83 -8.54
CA ILE A 20 -5.01 11.53 -9.23
C ILE A 20 -4.98 13.02 -8.95
N MET A 21 -4.70 13.40 -7.72
CA MET A 21 -4.64 14.80 -7.31
C MET A 21 -3.35 15.03 -6.54
N ASP A 22 -2.68 16.14 -6.83
CA ASP A 22 -1.44 16.50 -6.16
C ASP A 22 -1.48 18.00 -5.85
N PHE A 23 -1.64 18.32 -4.56
CA PHE A 23 -1.65 19.69 -4.06
C PHE A 23 -0.34 20.07 -3.37
N GLY A 24 0.68 19.22 -3.46
CA GLY A 24 1.96 19.44 -2.82
C GLY A 24 1.97 19.04 -1.35
N VAL A 25 0.98 19.48 -0.57
CA VAL A 25 0.83 19.14 0.86
C VAL A 25 -0.08 17.93 1.07
N ALA A 26 -0.81 17.53 0.05
CA ALA A 26 -1.66 16.34 0.08
C ALA A 26 -1.74 15.74 -1.31
N ILE A 27 -1.67 14.42 -1.40
CA ILE A 27 -1.73 13.69 -2.66
C ILE A 27 -2.80 12.61 -2.54
N GLY A 28 -3.72 12.59 -3.52
CA GLY A 28 -4.80 11.61 -3.56
C GLY A 28 -4.52 10.54 -4.60
N TYR A 29 -4.71 9.29 -4.22
CA TYR A 29 -4.52 8.10 -5.06
C TYR A 29 -5.83 7.37 -5.24
N GLY A 30 -5.98 6.71 -6.36
CA GLY A 30 -7.15 5.89 -6.63
C GLY A 30 -7.32 5.64 -8.11
N MET A 31 -8.55 5.33 -8.51
CA MET A 31 -8.94 5.20 -9.91
C MET A 31 -9.27 6.59 -10.46
N PRO A 32 -9.18 6.82 -11.79
CA PRO A 32 -9.49 8.12 -12.38
C PRO A 32 -10.86 8.63 -11.92
N GLY A 33 -10.89 9.87 -11.38
CA GLY A 33 -12.09 10.51 -10.88
C GLY A 33 -12.50 10.13 -9.46
N HIS A 34 -11.81 9.18 -8.84
CA HIS A 34 -12.16 8.68 -7.50
C HIS A 34 -10.93 8.54 -6.61
N PRO A 35 -10.44 9.65 -6.00
CA PRO A 35 -9.34 9.51 -5.04
C PRO A 35 -9.87 8.87 -3.76
N ASP A 36 -9.32 7.69 -3.43
CA ASP A 36 -9.76 6.88 -2.29
C ASP A 36 -8.79 6.92 -1.13
N PHE A 37 -7.52 7.18 -1.41
CA PHE A 37 -6.45 7.13 -0.43
C PHE A 37 -5.62 8.40 -0.53
N TRP A 38 -5.41 9.05 0.61
CA TRP A 38 -4.69 10.31 0.67
C TRP A 38 -3.48 10.20 1.58
N ILE A 39 -2.37 10.80 1.15
CA ILE A 39 -1.25 11.08 2.05
C ILE A 39 -1.15 12.61 2.17
N GLY A 40 -0.80 13.06 3.33
CA GLY A 40 -0.71 14.50 3.58
C GLY A 40 0.41 14.83 4.55
N ARG A 41 0.81 16.10 4.52
CA ARG A 41 1.75 16.59 5.50
C ARG A 41 1.12 16.50 6.90
N HIS A 42 1.93 16.15 7.89
CA HIS A 42 1.48 16.11 9.28
C HIS A 42 0.99 17.49 9.72
N GLU A 43 -0.27 17.58 10.12
CA GLU A 43 -0.89 18.84 10.52
C GLU A 43 -1.43 18.83 11.94
N THR A 44 -1.70 17.67 12.51
CA THR A 44 -2.36 17.56 13.81
C THR A 44 -1.63 16.59 14.72
N GLY A 45 -1.52 16.95 15.99
CA GLY A 45 -0.86 16.14 16.99
C GLY A 45 0.65 16.10 16.83
N GLU A 46 1.31 15.34 17.69
CA GLU A 46 2.75 15.12 17.65
C GLU A 46 3.04 13.63 17.81
N GLY A 47 4.21 13.24 17.30
CA GLY A 47 4.68 11.86 17.41
C GLY A 47 4.12 10.97 16.32
N PHE A 48 4.56 9.73 16.37
CA PHE A 48 4.19 8.72 15.38
C PHE A 48 3.20 7.73 15.98
N ARG A 49 2.20 7.37 15.17
CA ARG A 49 1.30 6.26 15.48
C ARG A 49 1.25 5.35 14.27
N GLU A 50 1.63 4.10 14.45
CA GLU A 50 1.57 3.14 13.38
C GLU A 50 0.12 2.92 12.95
N SER A 51 -0.13 3.03 11.64
CA SER A 51 -1.39 2.67 11.04
C SER A 51 -1.21 1.35 10.29
N HIS A 52 -2.29 0.59 10.15
CA HIS A 52 -2.32 -0.62 9.33
C HIS A 52 -3.29 -0.36 8.19
N LEU A 53 -2.76 -0.36 6.98
CA LEU A 53 -3.52 -0.09 5.77
C LEU A 53 -3.51 -1.34 4.89
N ALA A 54 -4.69 -1.85 4.56
CA ALA A 54 -4.81 -3.02 3.70
C ALA A 54 -5.49 -2.61 2.40
N PHE A 55 -4.82 -2.84 1.28
CA PHE A 55 -5.33 -2.54 -0.05
C PHE A 55 -5.76 -3.84 -0.74
N SER A 56 -6.96 -3.85 -1.30
CA SER A 56 -7.42 -5.00 -2.08
C SER A 56 -6.67 -5.09 -3.39
N ALA A 57 -6.22 -6.28 -3.72
CA ALA A 57 -5.55 -6.57 -4.98
C ALA A 57 -6.47 -7.43 -5.85
N PRO A 58 -6.50 -7.21 -7.16
CA PRO A 58 -7.38 -7.97 -8.05
C PRO A 58 -6.93 -9.41 -8.30
N SER A 59 -5.70 -9.75 -7.95
CA SER A 59 -5.14 -11.08 -8.19
C SER A 59 -3.96 -11.32 -7.26
N ARG A 60 -3.55 -12.58 -7.15
CA ARG A 60 -2.33 -12.92 -6.41
C ARG A 60 -1.09 -12.38 -7.10
N ASP A 61 -1.09 -12.31 -8.43
CA ASP A 61 0.01 -11.71 -9.18
C ASP A 61 0.16 -10.22 -8.83
N ALA A 62 -0.94 -9.50 -8.60
CA ALA A 62 -0.90 -8.11 -8.17
C ALA A 62 -0.28 -7.96 -6.78
N VAL A 63 -0.56 -8.90 -5.86
CA VAL A 63 0.09 -8.92 -4.54
C VAL A 63 1.59 -9.12 -4.68
N GLN A 64 2.01 -10.05 -5.55
CA GLN A 64 3.43 -10.28 -5.82
C GLN A 64 4.09 -9.02 -6.40
N ALA A 65 3.42 -8.35 -7.35
CA ALA A 65 3.96 -7.13 -7.98
C ALA A 65 4.07 -5.99 -6.96
N PHE A 66 3.10 -5.87 -6.06
CA PHE A 66 3.16 -4.91 -4.95
C PHE A 66 4.40 -5.16 -4.09
N PHE A 67 4.62 -6.43 -3.72
CA PHE A 67 5.75 -6.83 -2.89
C PHE A 67 7.08 -6.54 -3.59
N GLU A 68 7.19 -6.86 -4.87
CA GLU A 68 8.40 -6.60 -5.65
C GLU A 68 8.68 -5.11 -5.80
N ALA A 69 7.64 -4.31 -6.01
CA ALA A 69 7.78 -2.85 -6.11
C ALA A 69 8.30 -2.26 -4.80
N ALA A 70 7.77 -2.72 -3.66
CA ALA A 70 8.24 -2.29 -2.34
C ALA A 70 9.70 -2.69 -2.13
N GLY A 71 10.06 -3.91 -2.52
CA GLY A 71 11.43 -4.41 -2.42
C GLY A 71 12.42 -3.59 -3.24
N GLY A 72 11.99 -3.14 -4.43
CA GLY A 72 12.81 -2.29 -5.30
C GLY A 72 13.11 -0.93 -4.71
N LEU A 73 12.29 -0.47 -3.77
CA LEU A 73 12.50 0.78 -3.04
C LEU A 73 13.24 0.58 -1.72
N GLY A 74 13.60 -0.65 -1.38
CA GLY A 74 14.27 -0.97 -0.13
C GLY A 74 13.34 -0.94 1.09
N ALA A 75 12.03 -1.08 0.90
CA ALA A 75 11.08 -1.08 2.00
C ALA A 75 11.33 -2.26 2.93
N GLU A 76 11.10 -2.05 4.23
CA GLU A 76 11.18 -3.13 5.21
C GLU A 76 10.05 -4.12 4.96
N VAL A 77 10.37 -5.41 4.86
CA VAL A 77 9.39 -6.48 4.69
C VAL A 77 8.95 -6.98 6.06
N LEU A 78 7.65 -6.96 6.31
CA LEU A 78 7.10 -7.56 7.52
C LEU A 78 6.74 -9.03 7.27
N HIS A 79 6.05 -9.31 6.14
CA HIS A 79 5.72 -10.68 5.75
C HIS A 79 5.69 -10.80 4.23
N GLU A 80 6.38 -11.80 3.71
CA GLU A 80 6.36 -12.12 2.29
C GLU A 80 4.97 -12.63 1.87
N PRO A 81 4.64 -12.57 0.56
CA PRO A 81 3.34 -13.05 0.08
C PRO A 81 3.10 -14.51 0.43
N ARG A 82 1.97 -14.79 1.03
CA ARG A 82 1.52 -16.17 1.30
C ARG A 82 0.02 -16.19 1.60
N VAL A 83 -0.56 -17.37 1.60
CA VAL A 83 -1.91 -17.57 2.11
C VAL A 83 -1.88 -17.47 3.63
N TRP A 84 -2.86 -16.77 4.19
CA TRP A 84 -3.03 -16.59 5.63
C TRP A 84 -4.34 -17.26 6.06
N PRO A 85 -4.33 -18.58 6.27
CA PRO A 85 -5.56 -19.31 6.60
C PRO A 85 -6.18 -18.87 7.93
N GLU A 86 -5.38 -18.26 8.82
CA GLU A 86 -5.87 -17.70 10.08
C GLU A 86 -6.93 -16.60 9.86
N TYR A 87 -6.93 -15.93 8.69
CA TYR A 87 -7.92 -14.91 8.37
C TYR A 87 -9.08 -15.50 7.56
N HIS A 88 -8.79 -16.17 6.46
CA HIS A 88 -9.72 -17.04 5.72
C HIS A 88 -8.94 -17.82 4.66
N GLU A 89 -9.57 -18.80 4.04
CA GLU A 89 -8.90 -19.77 3.16
C GLU A 89 -8.26 -19.17 1.91
N ASN A 90 -8.78 -18.04 1.42
CA ASN A 90 -8.28 -17.40 0.20
C ASN A 90 -7.54 -16.10 0.47
N TYR A 91 -7.17 -15.83 1.71
CA TYR A 91 -6.48 -14.59 2.07
C TYR A 91 -5.02 -14.69 1.66
N TYR A 92 -4.69 -14.09 0.52
CA TYR A 92 -3.31 -14.07 0.01
C TYR A 92 -2.77 -12.66 0.16
N GLY A 93 -1.81 -12.45 1.06
CA GLY A 93 -1.36 -11.12 1.41
C GLY A 93 0.13 -11.00 1.67
N ALA A 94 0.65 -9.81 1.45
CA ALA A 94 2.01 -9.40 1.76
C ALA A 94 1.98 -8.10 2.56
N PHE A 95 2.93 -7.93 3.45
CA PHE A 95 2.98 -6.82 4.39
C PHE A 95 4.35 -6.18 4.37
N VAL A 96 4.40 -4.86 4.18
CA VAL A 96 5.64 -4.09 4.17
C VAL A 96 5.45 -2.82 5.00
N ARG A 97 6.55 -2.10 5.30
CA ARG A 97 6.45 -0.80 5.95
C ARG A 97 6.61 0.32 4.93
N ASP A 98 5.80 1.36 5.08
CA ASP A 98 6.00 2.57 4.28
C ASP A 98 7.15 3.39 4.87
N PRO A 99 7.56 4.52 4.23
CA PRO A 99 8.69 5.31 4.73
C PRO A 99 8.51 5.86 6.14
N ASP A 100 7.26 6.00 6.60
CA ASP A 100 6.97 6.48 7.95
C ASP A 100 6.83 5.35 8.97
N GLY A 101 6.92 4.09 8.53
CA GLY A 101 6.86 2.92 9.40
C GLY A 101 5.49 2.32 9.56
N ASN A 102 4.50 2.72 8.77
CA ASN A 102 3.17 2.13 8.82
C ASN A 102 3.17 0.73 8.19
N ASN A 103 2.30 -0.14 8.70
CA ASN A 103 2.09 -1.47 8.17
C ASN A 103 1.17 -1.36 6.94
N VAL A 104 1.69 -1.66 5.76
CA VAL A 104 0.94 -1.57 4.50
C VAL A 104 0.86 -2.97 3.90
N GLU A 105 -0.36 -3.41 3.62
CA GLU A 105 -0.56 -4.74 3.03
C GLU A 105 -1.33 -4.65 1.71
N ALA A 106 -1.03 -5.58 0.81
CA ALA A 106 -1.87 -5.86 -0.33
C ALA A 106 -2.46 -7.25 -0.12
N VAL A 107 -3.75 -7.41 -0.32
CA VAL A 107 -4.45 -8.67 -0.11
C VAL A 107 -5.39 -8.99 -1.26
N CYS A 108 -5.30 -10.22 -1.75
CA CYS A 108 -6.26 -10.77 -2.70
C CYS A 108 -7.13 -11.77 -1.94
N HIS A 109 -8.45 -11.59 -2.03
CA HIS A 109 -9.41 -12.45 -1.34
C HIS A 109 -9.97 -13.55 -2.26
N LEU A 110 -9.54 -13.57 -3.51
CA LEU A 110 -10.07 -14.51 -4.50
C LEU A 110 -9.30 -15.84 -4.47
N PRO A 111 -9.97 -16.96 -4.78
CA PRO A 111 -9.25 -18.23 -4.95
C PRO A 111 -8.25 -18.12 -6.11
N GLU A 112 -7.25 -18.96 -6.05
CA GLU A 112 -6.22 -19.00 -7.06
C GLU A 112 -6.74 -19.41 -8.43
#